data_c8d55ed20034055c3b13b9bb9ffb583f
#
_entry.id   c8d55ed20034055c3b13b9bb9ffb583f
#
_cell.length_a   1.000
_cell.length_b   1.000
_cell.length_c   1.000
_cell.angle_alpha   90.00
_cell.angle_beta   90.00
_cell.angle_gamma   90.00
#
_symmetry.space_group_name_H-M   'P 1'
#
loop_
_entity.id
_entity.type
_entity.pdbx_description
1 polymer ?
#
loop_
_entity_poly.entity_id
_entity_poly.type
_entity_poly.pdbx_seq_one_letter_code
_entity_poly.pdbx_strand_id
1 'polypeptide(L)'
;MISKITQFVSVGAVALGAMVGSVKAADDTVKVGVLHSLSGTMAISETSLRDVLLFTFDEINAKGGVLGKKIEPVVVDGASNWPLFAEKAKQLLEQDKVAVTFGCWTSVSRKSVLPVYEKNNGLLFYPVQYEGQEESQNVCYTAEAVNQQATPAIDYLLKQGFTKFYLIGTDYVYPQTTNLVLLEYLLSKGVPIENIGGGFKKDDSGKIISAGKYTPFGHTDYQQIVAEIKQFSAGGKTAVVSTLNGDTNVPFFKEYAASGLTAETVPVVSFSIAEDEFRGLPAKQLVGQLGCWTYFQSIKSEENKTFVKAFKKWIKTTTVPGIVKEGRVVDSPMVLSYDGVYLWKAAVEKAGSFDVDKVRAAWKSGLSFDGPGGKVTTQPNMHLTKNVFIGESKADGQFKILEEFKDVYGEPWLLGKFKK
;
A
#
# COMPACT_ATOMS: atom_id res chain seq x y z
N MET A 1 -51.95 22.61 -90.22
CA MET A 1 -52.40 21.63 -89.19
C MET A 1 -51.29 21.55 -88.21
N ILE A 2 -51.54 21.74 -86.99
CA ILE A 2 -50.69 22.18 -85.88
C ILE A 2 -49.97 20.96 -85.33
N SER A 3 -48.59 20.92 -85.36
CA SER A 3 -47.77 19.94 -84.67
C SER A 3 -47.25 20.58 -83.37
N LYS A 4 -47.53 19.90 -82.22
CA LYS A 4 -47.04 20.32 -80.91
C LYS A 4 -45.67 19.70 -80.66
N ILE A 5 -44.69 20.51 -80.44
CA ILE A 5 -43.35 20.14 -79.99
C ILE A 5 -43.37 20.03 -78.44
N THR A 6 -43.09 18.83 -77.93
CA THR A 6 -42.93 18.60 -76.48
C THR A 6 -41.44 18.60 -76.18
N GLN A 7 -41.01 19.60 -75.41
CA GLN A 7 -39.66 19.67 -74.86
C GLN A 7 -39.53 18.75 -73.64
N PHE A 8 -38.56 17.83 -73.68
CA PHE A 8 -38.11 17.04 -72.53
C PHE A 8 -37.01 17.82 -71.78
N VAL A 9 -37.31 18.22 -70.55
CA VAL A 9 -36.33 18.74 -69.61
C VAL A 9 -35.76 17.57 -68.83
N SER A 10 -34.49 17.21 -69.05
CA SER A 10 -33.74 16.23 -68.25
C SER A 10 -33.20 16.88 -67.00
N VAL A 11 -33.74 16.47 -65.85
CA VAL A 11 -33.23 16.84 -64.51
C VAL A 11 -32.06 15.84 -64.18
N GLY A 12 -30.85 16.38 -64.21
CA GLY A 12 -29.67 15.63 -63.75
C GLY A 12 -29.68 15.56 -62.20
N ALA A 13 -29.83 14.37 -61.62
CA ALA A 13 -29.66 14.13 -60.20
C ALA A 13 -28.16 13.98 -59.90
N VAL A 14 -27.63 15.00 -59.19
CA VAL A 14 -26.28 14.95 -58.59
C VAL A 14 -26.43 14.08 -57.33
N ALA A 15 -25.93 12.86 -57.35
CA ALA A 15 -25.79 12.01 -56.16
C ALA A 15 -24.62 12.53 -55.35
N LEU A 16 -24.90 13.24 -54.22
CA LEU A 16 -23.91 13.52 -53.20
C LEU A 16 -23.64 12.21 -52.45
N GLY A 17 -22.56 11.54 -52.76
CA GLY A 17 -22.04 10.39 -52.02
C GLY A 17 -21.54 10.87 -50.66
N ALA A 18 -22.36 10.69 -49.60
CA ALA A 18 -21.87 10.82 -48.22
C ALA A 18 -20.85 9.70 -47.97
N MET A 19 -19.56 10.07 -47.95
CA MET A 19 -18.53 9.21 -47.36
C MET A 19 -18.79 9.15 -45.86
N VAL A 20 -19.54 8.14 -45.42
CA VAL A 20 -19.58 7.75 -44.01
C VAL A 20 -18.21 7.09 -43.75
N GLY A 21 -17.23 7.91 -43.39
CA GLY A 21 -16.01 7.41 -42.79
C GLY A 21 -16.38 6.60 -41.58
N SER A 22 -16.06 5.30 -41.57
CA SER A 22 -16.14 4.47 -40.38
C SER A 22 -15.28 5.11 -39.30
N VAL A 23 -15.89 5.90 -38.42
CA VAL A 23 -15.26 6.29 -37.15
C VAL A 23 -15.05 4.98 -36.43
N LYS A 24 -13.79 4.49 -36.43
CA LYS A 24 -13.37 3.39 -35.57
C LYS A 24 -13.79 3.83 -34.17
N ALA A 25 -14.75 3.14 -33.58
CA ALA A 25 -15.15 3.38 -32.19
C ALA A 25 -13.86 3.41 -31.37
N ALA A 26 -13.54 4.53 -30.77
CA ALA A 26 -12.45 4.60 -29.83
C ALA A 26 -12.77 3.54 -28.75
N ASP A 27 -11.77 2.72 -28.35
CA ASP A 27 -11.97 1.76 -27.27
C ASP A 27 -12.61 2.48 -26.07
N ASP A 28 -13.83 2.10 -25.70
CA ASP A 28 -14.58 2.71 -24.62
C ASP A 28 -14.00 2.37 -23.23
N THR A 29 -12.91 1.59 -23.22
CA THR A 29 -12.23 1.13 -22.00
C THR A 29 -10.76 1.52 -21.96
N VAL A 30 -10.20 1.56 -20.76
CA VAL A 30 -8.77 1.60 -20.48
C VAL A 30 -8.42 0.45 -19.55
N LYS A 31 -7.47 -0.39 -19.96
CA LYS A 31 -7.00 -1.51 -19.13
C LYS A 31 -6.11 -1.02 -18.00
N VAL A 32 -6.36 -1.52 -16.79
CA VAL A 32 -5.63 -1.21 -15.57
C VAL A 32 -5.23 -2.50 -14.88
N GLY A 33 -3.95 -2.69 -14.62
CA GLY A 33 -3.42 -3.88 -13.96
C GLY A 33 -3.66 -3.88 -12.45
N VAL A 34 -3.99 -5.06 -11.92
CA VAL A 34 -4.04 -5.34 -10.47
C VAL A 34 -3.15 -6.54 -10.21
N LEU A 35 -2.01 -6.31 -9.54
CA LEU A 35 -0.99 -7.34 -9.30
C LEU A 35 -0.77 -7.52 -7.80
N HIS A 36 -1.43 -8.52 -7.23
CA HIS A 36 -1.35 -8.87 -5.81
C HIS A 36 -1.24 -10.38 -5.62
N SER A 37 -0.76 -10.83 -4.45
CA SER A 37 -0.84 -12.22 -4.04
C SER A 37 -2.25 -12.56 -3.61
N LEU A 38 -2.98 -13.29 -4.44
CA LEU A 38 -4.32 -13.81 -4.12
C LEU A 38 -4.26 -15.20 -3.50
N SER A 39 -3.06 -15.79 -3.48
CA SER A 39 -2.72 -17.08 -2.86
C SER A 39 -1.35 -17.01 -2.19
N GLY A 40 -1.01 -18.01 -1.35
CA GLY A 40 0.26 -18.08 -0.59
C GLY A 40 0.26 -17.25 0.69
N THR A 41 1.45 -17.03 1.26
CA THR A 41 1.67 -16.45 2.61
C THR A 41 1.22 -14.99 2.76
N MET A 42 1.13 -14.25 1.66
CA MET A 42 0.71 -12.85 1.65
C MET A 42 -0.77 -12.64 1.32
N ALA A 43 -1.52 -13.72 1.00
CA ALA A 43 -2.93 -13.61 0.64
C ALA A 43 -3.81 -13.03 1.77
N ILE A 44 -3.42 -13.22 3.03
CA ILE A 44 -4.11 -12.67 4.21
C ILE A 44 -4.22 -11.13 4.14
N SER A 45 -3.19 -10.46 3.61
CA SER A 45 -3.12 -8.99 3.48
C SER A 45 -3.51 -8.52 2.08
N GLU A 46 -3.05 -9.19 1.01
CA GLU A 46 -3.16 -8.67 -0.36
C GLU A 46 -4.53 -8.86 -1.02
N THR A 47 -5.36 -9.81 -0.55
CA THR A 47 -6.71 -9.98 -1.09
C THR A 47 -7.61 -8.77 -0.81
N SER A 48 -7.40 -8.07 0.31
CA SER A 48 -8.13 -6.85 0.65
C SER A 48 -7.82 -5.70 -0.32
N LEU A 49 -6.57 -5.60 -0.77
CA LEU A 49 -6.14 -4.58 -1.73
C LEU A 49 -6.77 -4.81 -3.11
N ARG A 50 -6.83 -6.05 -3.61
CA ARG A 50 -7.57 -6.37 -4.81
C ARG A 50 -9.04 -5.94 -4.67
N ASP A 51 -9.67 -6.24 -3.54
CA ASP A 51 -11.08 -5.97 -3.31
C ASP A 51 -11.38 -4.46 -3.35
N VAL A 52 -10.58 -3.64 -2.68
CA VAL A 52 -10.76 -2.17 -2.68
C VAL A 52 -10.45 -1.54 -4.04
N LEU A 53 -9.48 -2.07 -4.78
CA LEU A 53 -9.20 -1.59 -6.14
C LEU A 53 -10.39 -1.82 -7.07
N LEU A 54 -10.99 -3.02 -7.05
CA LEU A 54 -12.17 -3.33 -7.87
C LEU A 54 -13.38 -2.48 -7.47
N PHE A 55 -13.60 -2.27 -6.17
CA PHE A 55 -14.59 -1.33 -5.68
C PHE A 55 -14.36 0.09 -6.24
N THR A 56 -13.13 0.57 -6.19
CA THR A 56 -12.78 1.93 -6.63
C THR A 56 -13.00 2.09 -8.14
N PHE A 57 -12.64 1.08 -8.92
CA PHE A 57 -12.88 1.08 -10.37
C PHE A 57 -14.38 1.10 -10.69
N ASP A 58 -15.20 0.31 -9.99
CA ASP A 58 -16.65 0.33 -10.15
C ASP A 58 -17.24 1.71 -9.80
N GLU A 59 -16.75 2.33 -8.72
CA GLU A 59 -17.19 3.68 -8.30
C GLU A 59 -16.85 4.73 -9.37
N ILE A 60 -15.64 4.72 -9.91
CA ILE A 60 -15.19 5.65 -10.96
C ILE A 60 -15.96 5.37 -12.25
N ASN A 61 -16.17 4.10 -12.61
CA ASN A 61 -16.92 3.70 -13.78
C ASN A 61 -18.39 4.15 -13.73
N ALA A 62 -19.01 4.09 -12.56
CA ALA A 62 -20.35 4.60 -12.35
C ALA A 62 -20.46 6.12 -12.57
N LYS A 63 -19.35 6.86 -12.36
CA LYS A 63 -19.24 8.31 -12.55
C LYS A 63 -18.73 8.72 -13.95
N GLY A 64 -18.62 7.81 -14.92
CA GLY A 64 -18.20 8.10 -16.30
C GLY A 64 -16.78 7.66 -16.66
N GLY A 65 -16.04 7.05 -15.73
CA GLY A 65 -14.68 6.54 -15.97
C GLY A 65 -13.61 7.62 -15.88
N VAL A 66 -12.54 7.47 -16.66
CA VAL A 66 -11.40 8.38 -16.75
C VAL A 66 -11.26 8.86 -18.18
N LEU A 67 -11.28 10.16 -18.43
CA LEU A 67 -11.34 10.75 -19.78
C LEU A 67 -12.45 10.13 -20.66
N GLY A 68 -13.60 9.80 -20.06
CA GLY A 68 -14.72 9.17 -20.76
C GLY A 68 -14.57 7.65 -21.02
N LYS A 69 -13.46 7.05 -20.64
CA LYS A 69 -13.24 5.61 -20.78
C LYS A 69 -13.52 4.87 -19.47
N LYS A 70 -14.19 3.72 -19.56
CA LYS A 70 -14.36 2.83 -18.40
C LYS A 70 -13.06 2.12 -18.07
N ILE A 71 -12.76 1.98 -16.78
CA ILE A 71 -11.64 1.18 -16.31
C ILE A 71 -11.99 -0.30 -16.49
N GLU A 72 -11.13 -1.05 -17.18
CA GLU A 72 -11.19 -2.50 -17.33
C GLU A 72 -10.07 -3.13 -16.52
N PRO A 73 -10.36 -3.77 -15.36
CA PRO A 73 -9.32 -4.36 -14.53
C PRO A 73 -8.75 -5.63 -15.14
N VAL A 74 -7.43 -5.74 -15.19
CA VAL A 74 -6.69 -6.97 -15.49
C VAL A 74 -6.07 -7.47 -14.20
N VAL A 75 -6.72 -8.44 -13.55
CA VAL A 75 -6.31 -8.97 -12.26
C VAL A 75 -5.40 -10.19 -12.46
N VAL A 76 -4.21 -10.16 -11.86
CA VAL A 76 -3.26 -11.27 -11.91
C VAL A 76 -2.78 -11.64 -10.51
N ASP A 77 -2.62 -12.94 -10.26
CA ASP A 77 -2.12 -13.48 -8.99
C ASP A 77 -0.60 -13.63 -9.02
N GLY A 78 0.09 -12.96 -8.11
CA GLY A 78 1.53 -13.11 -7.89
C GLY A 78 1.88 -14.31 -7.00
N ALA A 79 0.89 -14.96 -6.38
CA ALA A 79 0.96 -16.19 -5.61
C ALA A 79 2.07 -16.21 -4.52
N SER A 80 2.40 -15.05 -3.94
CA SER A 80 3.52 -14.89 -3.00
C SER A 80 4.86 -15.41 -3.54
N ASN A 81 5.02 -15.39 -4.86
CA ASN A 81 6.20 -15.86 -5.59
C ASN A 81 6.84 -14.69 -6.35
N TRP A 82 7.99 -14.23 -5.89
CA TRP A 82 8.61 -12.98 -6.38
C TRP A 82 9.04 -13.05 -7.86
N PRO A 83 9.62 -14.15 -8.38
CA PRO A 83 9.81 -14.33 -9.83
C PRO A 83 8.51 -14.24 -10.63
N LEU A 84 7.41 -14.85 -10.13
CA LEU A 84 6.11 -14.79 -10.80
C LEU A 84 5.55 -13.35 -10.85
N PHE A 85 5.79 -12.53 -9.83
CA PHE A 85 5.44 -11.10 -9.89
C PHE A 85 6.08 -10.41 -11.10
N ALA A 86 7.37 -10.66 -11.38
CA ALA A 86 8.05 -10.07 -12.54
C ALA A 86 7.47 -10.58 -13.87
N GLU A 87 7.12 -11.87 -13.97
CA GLU A 87 6.45 -12.43 -15.14
C GLU A 87 5.08 -11.80 -15.37
N LYS A 88 4.28 -11.64 -14.29
CA LYS A 88 2.96 -11.01 -14.35
C LYS A 88 3.04 -9.52 -14.68
N ALA A 89 4.02 -8.80 -14.14
CA ALA A 89 4.28 -7.42 -14.53
C ALA A 89 4.60 -7.29 -16.04
N LYS A 90 5.43 -8.20 -16.54
CA LYS A 90 5.73 -8.26 -17.99
C LYS A 90 4.48 -8.58 -18.82
N GLN A 91 3.64 -9.53 -18.39
CA GLN A 91 2.36 -9.84 -19.03
C GLN A 91 1.48 -8.58 -19.12
N LEU A 92 1.27 -7.88 -17.99
CA LEU A 92 0.43 -6.67 -17.92
C LEU A 92 0.91 -5.57 -18.87
N LEU A 93 2.24 -5.34 -18.95
CA LEU A 93 2.80 -4.26 -19.76
C LEU A 93 2.93 -4.64 -21.23
N GLU A 94 3.43 -5.84 -21.55
CA GLU A 94 3.80 -6.22 -22.92
C GLU A 94 2.64 -6.90 -23.69
N GLN A 95 1.76 -7.64 -23.01
CA GLN A 95 0.66 -8.38 -23.63
C GLN A 95 -0.68 -7.67 -23.44
N ASP A 96 -1.05 -7.37 -22.18
CA ASP A 96 -2.34 -6.75 -21.85
C ASP A 96 -2.38 -5.26 -22.16
N LYS A 97 -1.19 -4.59 -22.24
CA LYS A 97 -1.02 -3.16 -22.54
C LYS A 97 -1.78 -2.27 -21.56
N VAL A 98 -1.68 -2.56 -20.28
CA VAL A 98 -2.31 -1.74 -19.23
C VAL A 98 -1.70 -0.34 -19.17
N ALA A 99 -2.52 0.67 -18.92
CA ALA A 99 -2.08 2.06 -18.80
C ALA A 99 -1.33 2.33 -17.48
N VAL A 100 -1.64 1.55 -16.45
CA VAL A 100 -1.08 1.64 -15.10
C VAL A 100 -1.28 0.32 -14.38
N THR A 101 -0.45 0.03 -13.38
CA THR A 101 -0.67 -1.10 -12.46
C THR A 101 -0.75 -0.61 -11.02
N PHE A 102 -1.68 -1.17 -10.25
CA PHE A 102 -1.76 -1.04 -8.80
C PHE A 102 -1.38 -2.40 -8.20
N GLY A 103 -0.39 -2.42 -7.28
CA GLY A 103 0.02 -3.73 -6.80
C GLY A 103 1.27 -3.78 -5.96
N CYS A 104 1.63 -5.01 -5.66
CA CYS A 104 2.65 -5.44 -4.73
C CYS A 104 2.29 -5.13 -3.26
N TRP A 105 2.83 -5.93 -2.38
CA TRP A 105 2.85 -5.68 -0.93
C TRP A 105 4.29 -5.63 -0.43
N THR A 106 5.02 -6.72 -0.60
CA THR A 106 6.37 -6.83 -0.07
C THR A 106 7.36 -6.01 -0.90
N SER A 107 8.37 -5.45 -0.24
CA SER A 107 9.46 -4.77 -0.94
C SER A 107 10.21 -5.71 -1.89
N VAL A 108 10.26 -7.01 -1.58
CA VAL A 108 10.88 -7.99 -2.48
C VAL A 108 10.06 -8.19 -3.75
N SER A 109 8.70 -8.21 -3.69
CA SER A 109 7.87 -8.25 -4.89
C SER A 109 8.02 -6.97 -5.72
N ARG A 110 7.99 -5.77 -5.07
CA ARG A 110 8.25 -4.50 -5.76
C ARG A 110 9.61 -4.48 -6.45
N LYS A 111 10.68 -4.87 -5.76
CA LYS A 111 12.03 -4.93 -6.35
C LYS A 111 12.15 -5.94 -7.50
N SER A 112 11.37 -7.02 -7.47
CA SER A 112 11.33 -7.99 -8.58
C SER A 112 10.68 -7.41 -9.84
N VAL A 113 9.64 -6.58 -9.68
CA VAL A 113 8.93 -5.97 -10.81
C VAL A 113 9.57 -4.67 -11.30
N LEU A 114 10.30 -3.96 -10.45
CA LEU A 114 10.88 -2.64 -10.75
C LEU A 114 11.65 -2.60 -12.07
N PRO A 115 12.60 -3.53 -12.38
CA PRO A 115 13.31 -3.51 -13.65
C PRO A 115 12.38 -3.67 -14.86
N VAL A 116 11.24 -4.37 -14.70
CA VAL A 116 10.26 -4.56 -15.78
C VAL A 116 9.54 -3.25 -16.06
N TYR A 117 9.12 -2.51 -15.02
CA TYR A 117 8.47 -1.20 -15.17
C TYR A 117 9.42 -0.16 -15.76
N GLU A 118 10.67 -0.11 -15.29
CA GLU A 118 11.67 0.83 -15.80
C GLU A 118 12.00 0.56 -17.29
N LYS A 119 12.21 -0.70 -17.65
CA LYS A 119 12.50 -1.10 -19.03
C LYS A 119 11.36 -0.76 -20.01
N ASN A 120 10.12 -0.93 -19.58
CA ASN A 120 8.94 -0.74 -20.42
C ASN A 120 8.31 0.65 -20.27
N ASN A 121 8.94 1.57 -19.51
CA ASN A 121 8.35 2.85 -19.11
C ASN A 121 6.92 2.70 -18.59
N GLY A 122 6.67 1.65 -17.79
CA GLY A 122 5.40 1.43 -17.14
C GLY A 122 5.26 2.27 -15.86
N LEU A 123 4.06 2.34 -15.30
CA LEU A 123 3.79 3.05 -14.04
C LEU A 123 3.16 2.08 -13.04
N LEU A 124 3.80 1.93 -11.87
CA LEU A 124 3.31 1.15 -10.73
C LEU A 124 2.88 2.08 -9.61
N PHE A 125 1.68 1.91 -9.09
CA PHE A 125 1.23 2.49 -7.82
C PHE A 125 1.42 1.45 -6.72
N TYR A 126 2.32 1.74 -5.78
CA TYR A 126 2.70 0.84 -4.69
C TYR A 126 2.08 1.33 -3.37
N PRO A 127 1.04 0.64 -2.84
CA PRO A 127 0.20 1.14 -1.76
C PRO A 127 0.58 0.65 -0.36
N VAL A 128 1.81 0.18 -0.15
CA VAL A 128 2.25 -0.46 1.09
C VAL A 128 3.52 0.20 1.60
N GLN A 129 3.69 0.24 2.92
CA GLN A 129 4.88 0.77 3.59
C GLN A 129 6.16 0.09 3.08
N TYR A 130 7.26 0.84 3.09
CA TYR A 130 8.54 0.31 2.66
C TYR A 130 9.74 0.95 3.37
N GLU A 131 10.90 0.32 3.23
CA GLU A 131 12.15 0.67 3.91
C GLU A 131 12.80 1.97 3.43
N GLY A 132 12.27 2.60 2.38
CA GLY A 132 12.99 3.64 1.68
C GLY A 132 14.19 3.09 0.87
N GLN A 133 15.24 3.90 0.76
CA GLN A 133 16.48 3.59 0.03
C GLN A 133 16.24 3.23 -1.44
N GLU A 134 15.17 3.74 -1.99
CA GLU A 134 14.75 3.55 -3.38
C GLU A 134 13.85 4.71 -3.81
N GLU A 135 14.08 5.21 -5.01
CA GLU A 135 13.25 6.20 -5.67
C GLU A 135 13.28 5.91 -7.17
N SER A 136 12.16 5.54 -7.76
CA SER A 136 12.02 5.30 -9.19
C SER A 136 10.97 6.21 -9.80
N GLN A 137 11.23 6.69 -11.01
CA GLN A 137 10.28 7.47 -11.80
C GLN A 137 9.07 6.63 -12.25
N ASN A 138 9.18 5.30 -12.17
CA ASN A 138 8.18 4.34 -12.61
C ASN A 138 7.34 3.77 -11.46
N VAL A 139 7.56 4.27 -10.22
CA VAL A 139 6.80 3.85 -9.04
C VAL A 139 6.25 5.07 -8.29
N CYS A 140 4.94 5.13 -8.12
CA CYS A 140 4.27 6.04 -7.20
C CYS A 140 4.16 5.34 -5.85
N TYR A 141 4.94 5.78 -4.86
CA TYR A 141 4.96 5.24 -3.50
C TYR A 141 3.84 5.91 -2.70
N THR A 142 2.63 5.33 -2.74
CA THR A 142 1.46 5.96 -2.11
C THR A 142 1.39 5.70 -0.61
N ALA A 143 2.07 4.67 -0.11
CA ALA A 143 2.09 4.35 1.30
C ALA A 143 3.29 4.96 2.07
N GLU A 144 3.52 4.44 3.25
CA GLU A 144 4.44 5.03 4.21
C GLU A 144 5.91 4.75 3.86
N ALA A 145 6.72 5.81 3.78
CA ALA A 145 8.16 5.71 4.00
C ALA A 145 8.44 5.59 5.51
N VAL A 146 9.68 5.23 5.88
CA VAL A 146 10.06 4.97 7.29
C VAL A 146 9.75 6.16 8.21
N ASN A 147 9.90 7.41 7.72
CA ASN A 147 9.58 8.61 8.48
C ASN A 147 8.06 8.90 8.58
N GLN A 148 7.25 8.16 7.87
CA GLN A 148 5.78 8.24 7.93
C GLN A 148 5.17 7.07 8.69
N GLN A 149 5.98 6.21 9.30
CA GLN A 149 5.51 5.08 10.09
C GLN A 149 6.44 4.77 11.26
N ALA A 150 7.66 4.29 10.98
CA ALA A 150 8.50 3.71 12.00
C ALA A 150 9.12 4.77 12.95
N THR A 151 9.62 5.89 12.43
CA THR A 151 10.20 6.94 13.31
C THR A 151 9.15 7.66 14.16
N PRO A 152 7.93 8.00 13.69
CA PRO A 152 6.88 8.53 14.56
C PRO A 152 6.47 7.56 15.67
N ALA A 153 6.44 6.26 15.39
CA ALA A 153 6.17 5.25 16.42
C ALA A 153 7.24 5.23 17.51
N ILE A 154 8.52 5.35 17.15
CA ILE A 154 9.62 5.45 18.12
C ILE A 154 9.51 6.74 18.93
N ASP A 155 9.23 7.88 18.29
CA ASP A 155 9.07 9.16 19.02
C ASP A 155 7.91 9.08 20.03
N TYR A 156 6.80 8.46 19.65
CA TYR A 156 5.69 8.20 20.56
C TYR A 156 6.12 7.33 21.73
N LEU A 157 6.77 6.20 21.50
CA LEU A 157 7.24 5.29 22.55
C LEU A 157 8.23 5.97 23.50
N LEU A 158 9.20 6.74 22.99
CA LEU A 158 10.14 7.52 23.79
C LEU A 158 9.39 8.55 24.67
N LYS A 159 8.42 9.26 24.10
CA LYS A 159 7.55 10.22 24.84
C LYS A 159 6.75 9.53 25.94
N GLN A 160 6.35 8.25 25.75
CA GLN A 160 5.71 7.43 26.77
C GLN A 160 6.70 6.86 27.80
N GLY A 161 7.99 7.16 27.72
CA GLY A 161 9.02 6.72 28.66
C GLY A 161 9.53 5.30 28.43
N PHE A 162 9.35 4.73 27.23
CA PHE A 162 10.01 3.47 26.86
C PHE A 162 11.51 3.71 26.66
N THR A 163 12.31 2.80 27.20
CA THR A 163 13.77 2.91 27.19
C THR A 163 14.45 1.74 26.52
N LYS A 164 13.74 0.64 26.27
CA LYS A 164 14.25 -0.59 25.64
C LYS A 164 13.37 -0.98 24.45
N PHE A 165 14.01 -1.39 23.36
CA PHE A 165 13.35 -1.69 22.09
C PHE A 165 13.82 -3.03 21.54
N TYR A 166 12.94 -4.01 21.40
CA TYR A 166 13.28 -5.30 20.79
C TYR A 166 12.84 -5.30 19.33
N LEU A 167 13.79 -5.36 18.39
CA LEU A 167 13.53 -5.36 16.96
C LEU A 167 13.32 -6.78 16.45
N ILE A 168 12.19 -7.03 15.76
CA ILE A 168 11.89 -8.32 15.12
C ILE A 168 11.29 -8.07 13.73
N GLY A 169 11.57 -8.95 12.77
CA GLY A 169 11.03 -8.85 11.42
C GLY A 169 11.09 -10.15 10.63
N THR A 170 10.39 -10.15 9.50
CA THR A 170 10.53 -11.20 8.48
C THR A 170 11.85 -11.03 7.73
N ASP A 171 12.49 -12.14 7.35
CA ASP A 171 13.84 -12.14 6.77
C ASP A 171 13.82 -11.74 5.28
N TYR A 172 13.70 -10.44 5.00
CA TYR A 172 13.84 -9.86 3.66
C TYR A 172 14.16 -8.35 3.74
N VAL A 173 14.33 -7.70 2.60
CA VAL A 173 14.89 -6.36 2.49
C VAL A 173 14.16 -5.29 3.32
N TYR A 174 12.81 -5.29 3.38
CA TYR A 174 12.06 -4.28 4.13
C TYR A 174 12.37 -4.31 5.63
N PRO A 175 12.21 -5.43 6.37
CA PRO A 175 12.56 -5.47 7.79
C PRO A 175 14.04 -5.22 8.06
N GLN A 176 14.92 -5.80 7.25
CA GLN A 176 16.38 -5.65 7.43
C GLN A 176 16.81 -4.19 7.32
N THR A 177 16.35 -3.48 6.30
CA THR A 177 16.70 -2.07 6.07
C THR A 177 15.99 -1.14 7.05
N THR A 178 14.68 -1.36 7.29
CA THR A 178 13.91 -0.57 8.26
C THR A 178 14.53 -0.66 9.67
N ASN A 179 14.90 -1.86 10.12
CA ASN A 179 15.50 -2.04 11.42
C ASN A 179 16.91 -1.40 11.52
N LEU A 180 17.67 -1.33 10.43
CA LEU A 180 18.93 -0.56 10.41
C LEU A 180 18.67 0.94 10.54
N VAL A 181 17.66 1.48 9.84
CA VAL A 181 17.26 2.89 10.01
C VAL A 181 16.80 3.15 11.45
N LEU A 182 16.00 2.23 12.02
CA LEU A 182 15.54 2.32 13.41
C LEU A 182 16.67 2.25 14.43
N LEU A 183 17.68 1.40 14.21
CA LEU A 183 18.89 1.36 15.04
C LEU A 183 19.58 2.73 15.04
N GLU A 184 19.87 3.29 13.86
CA GLU A 184 20.52 4.60 13.76
C GLU A 184 19.64 5.70 14.40
N TYR A 185 18.33 5.63 14.21
CA TYR A 185 17.39 6.58 14.79
C TYR A 185 17.36 6.51 16.33
N LEU A 186 17.23 5.32 16.92
CA LEU A 186 17.27 5.11 18.37
C LEU A 186 18.57 5.60 18.99
N LEU A 187 19.71 5.28 18.38
CA LEU A 187 21.03 5.77 18.83
C LEU A 187 21.11 7.32 18.75
N SER A 188 20.56 7.93 17.71
CA SER A 188 20.51 9.39 17.57
C SER A 188 19.66 10.08 18.64
N LYS A 189 18.66 9.38 19.17
CA LYS A 189 17.81 9.82 20.29
C LYS A 189 18.42 9.54 21.66
N GLY A 190 19.62 8.98 21.72
CA GLY A 190 20.35 8.69 22.95
C GLY A 190 19.98 7.38 23.63
N VAL A 191 19.27 6.47 22.94
CA VAL A 191 19.03 5.11 23.44
C VAL A 191 20.34 4.33 23.41
N PRO A 192 20.83 3.78 24.54
CA PRO A 192 22.04 2.97 24.56
C PRO A 192 21.88 1.70 23.74
N ILE A 193 22.96 1.22 23.10
CA ILE A 193 22.89 0.06 22.22
C ILE A 193 22.47 -1.23 22.95
N GLU A 194 22.82 -1.37 24.24
CA GLU A 194 22.40 -2.49 25.11
C GLU A 194 20.89 -2.51 25.37
N ASN A 195 20.22 -1.39 25.12
CA ASN A 195 18.77 -1.25 25.22
C ASN A 195 18.05 -1.52 23.89
N ILE A 196 18.77 -1.98 22.86
CA ILE A 196 18.23 -2.35 21.56
C ILE A 196 18.45 -3.88 21.38
N GLY A 197 17.36 -4.65 21.47
CA GLY A 197 17.36 -6.12 21.43
C GLY A 197 17.10 -6.67 20.01
N GLY A 198 17.15 -8.01 19.91
CA GLY A 198 16.99 -8.76 18.67
C GLY A 198 18.32 -9.16 18.02
N GLY A 199 19.44 -8.62 18.51
CA GLY A 199 20.79 -8.95 18.05
C GLY A 199 21.28 -8.09 16.88
N PHE A 200 22.59 -8.22 16.62
CA PHE A 200 23.28 -7.46 15.57
C PHE A 200 24.23 -8.36 14.79
N LYS A 201 24.33 -8.14 13.47
CA LYS A 201 25.43 -8.69 12.66
C LYS A 201 26.36 -7.55 12.27
N LYS A 202 27.68 -7.83 12.32
CA LYS A 202 28.73 -6.87 11.93
C LYS A 202 29.50 -7.42 10.74
N ASP A 203 30.00 -6.53 9.90
CA ASP A 203 30.97 -6.86 8.87
C ASP A 203 32.41 -6.93 9.46
N ASP A 204 33.38 -7.26 8.62
CA ASP A 204 34.78 -7.41 9.00
C ASP A 204 35.40 -6.10 9.54
N SER A 205 34.81 -4.95 9.24
CA SER A 205 35.20 -3.64 9.77
C SER A 205 34.62 -3.33 11.15
N GLY A 206 33.70 -4.20 11.66
CA GLY A 206 32.97 -4.00 12.90
C GLY A 206 31.71 -3.13 12.75
N LYS A 207 31.38 -2.69 11.53
CA LYS A 207 30.14 -1.93 11.24
C LYS A 207 28.92 -2.86 11.34
N ILE A 208 27.87 -2.39 12.04
CA ILE A 208 26.60 -3.11 12.09
C ILE A 208 25.93 -3.06 10.72
N ILE A 209 25.66 -4.22 10.14
CA ILE A 209 25.01 -4.42 8.83
C ILE A 209 23.63 -5.08 8.94
N SER A 210 23.24 -5.50 10.15
CA SER A 210 21.88 -6.03 10.42
C SER A 210 21.56 -5.79 11.90
N ALA A 211 20.33 -5.40 12.18
CA ALA A 211 19.82 -5.17 13.53
C ALA A 211 18.44 -5.80 13.68
N GLY A 212 18.24 -6.62 14.72
CA GLY A 212 16.98 -7.30 15.01
C GLY A 212 17.02 -8.80 14.78
N LYS A 213 15.96 -9.47 15.23
CA LYS A 213 15.71 -10.90 15.05
C LYS A 213 14.89 -11.13 13.79
N TYR A 214 15.29 -12.06 12.94
CA TYR A 214 14.59 -12.31 11.67
C TYR A 214 14.13 -13.76 11.56
N THR A 215 12.93 -13.95 10.99
CA THR A 215 12.34 -15.27 10.69
C THR A 215 11.91 -15.31 9.21
N PRO A 216 11.99 -16.47 8.53
CA PRO A 216 11.52 -16.58 7.15
C PRO A 216 9.99 -16.39 7.06
N PHE A 217 9.49 -16.11 5.84
CA PHE A 217 8.05 -16.18 5.57
C PHE A 217 7.50 -17.56 5.93
N GLY A 218 6.29 -17.62 6.49
CA GLY A 218 5.66 -18.87 6.91
C GLY A 218 6.25 -19.49 8.19
N HIS A 219 7.11 -18.79 8.93
CA HIS A 219 7.65 -19.27 10.21
C HIS A 219 6.54 -19.40 11.26
N THR A 220 6.55 -20.52 12.02
CA THR A 220 5.45 -20.86 12.95
C THR A 220 5.90 -21.05 14.40
N ASP A 221 7.19 -21.23 14.68
CA ASP A 221 7.73 -21.48 16.03
C ASP A 221 8.38 -20.22 16.62
N TYR A 222 7.64 -19.51 17.46
CA TYR A 222 8.10 -18.28 18.12
C TYR A 222 8.47 -18.45 19.60
N GLN A 223 8.43 -19.69 20.15
CA GLN A 223 8.63 -19.92 21.60
C GLN A 223 9.96 -19.34 22.08
N GLN A 224 11.06 -19.65 21.41
CA GLN A 224 12.38 -19.15 21.80
C GLN A 224 12.45 -17.62 21.69
N ILE A 225 11.92 -17.04 20.62
CA ILE A 225 11.96 -15.59 20.38
C ILE A 225 11.15 -14.84 21.45
N VAL A 226 9.96 -15.35 21.79
CA VAL A 226 9.11 -14.76 22.84
C VAL A 226 9.78 -14.90 24.22
N ALA A 227 10.46 -16.00 24.50
CA ALA A 227 11.27 -16.15 25.73
C ALA A 227 12.44 -15.14 25.77
N GLU A 228 13.14 -14.90 24.65
CA GLU A 228 14.18 -13.88 24.51
C GLU A 228 13.60 -12.46 24.77
N ILE A 229 12.43 -12.14 24.21
CA ILE A 229 11.71 -10.87 24.45
C ILE A 229 11.42 -10.70 25.94
N LYS A 230 10.89 -11.74 26.60
CA LYS A 230 10.57 -11.72 28.04
C LYS A 230 11.80 -11.49 28.91
N GLN A 231 12.89 -12.17 28.59
CA GLN A 231 14.18 -11.96 29.27
C GLN A 231 14.74 -10.55 29.05
N PHE A 232 14.70 -10.07 27.80
CA PHE A 232 15.19 -8.73 27.46
C PHE A 232 14.36 -7.62 28.15
N SER A 233 13.07 -7.84 28.36
CA SER A 233 12.18 -6.86 28.98
C SER A 233 12.42 -6.71 30.50
N ALA A 234 13.19 -7.57 31.13
CA ALA A 234 13.54 -7.43 32.53
C ALA A 234 14.38 -6.16 32.76
N GLY A 235 14.01 -5.37 33.78
CA GLY A 235 14.77 -4.20 34.21
C GLY A 235 14.60 -2.92 33.38
N GLY A 236 13.53 -2.79 32.59
CA GLY A 236 13.24 -1.54 31.89
C GLY A 236 11.92 -1.55 31.12
N LYS A 237 11.35 -0.35 30.89
CA LYS A 237 10.12 -0.21 30.10
C LYS A 237 10.42 -0.53 28.65
N THR A 238 9.96 -1.68 28.18
CA THR A 238 10.32 -2.29 26.90
C THR A 238 9.14 -2.30 25.92
N ALA A 239 9.40 -2.01 24.66
CA ALA A 239 8.47 -2.25 23.56
C ALA A 239 9.10 -3.19 22.52
N VAL A 240 8.29 -4.06 21.91
CA VAL A 240 8.66 -4.80 20.70
C VAL A 240 8.31 -3.95 19.48
N VAL A 241 9.26 -3.81 18.57
CA VAL A 241 9.09 -3.12 17.29
C VAL A 241 9.05 -4.19 16.20
N SER A 242 7.87 -4.43 15.65
CA SER A 242 7.60 -5.55 14.74
C SER A 242 7.47 -5.12 13.30
N THR A 243 8.36 -5.64 12.47
CA THR A 243 8.32 -5.61 11.00
C THR A 243 8.02 -7.01 10.42
N LEU A 244 7.32 -7.88 11.18
CA LEU A 244 6.81 -9.16 10.70
C LEU A 244 5.71 -8.94 9.67
N ASN A 245 5.68 -9.74 8.60
CA ASN A 245 4.72 -9.61 7.50
C ASN A 245 3.99 -10.92 7.21
N GLY A 246 2.74 -10.79 6.71
CA GLY A 246 1.94 -11.92 6.28
C GLY A 246 1.49 -12.83 7.42
N ASP A 247 1.32 -14.10 7.10
CA ASP A 247 0.77 -15.11 8.00
C ASP A 247 1.64 -15.44 9.23
N THR A 248 2.94 -15.08 9.21
CA THR A 248 3.86 -15.25 10.34
C THR A 248 3.45 -14.44 11.59
N ASN A 249 2.64 -13.42 11.42
CA ASN A 249 2.08 -12.66 12.54
C ASN A 249 1.15 -13.50 13.43
N VAL A 250 0.42 -14.45 12.85
CA VAL A 250 -0.54 -15.29 13.58
C VAL A 250 0.13 -16.13 14.67
N PRO A 251 1.14 -16.99 14.36
CA PRO A 251 1.84 -17.74 15.38
C PRO A 251 2.64 -16.86 16.34
N PHE A 252 3.22 -15.73 15.88
CA PHE A 252 3.91 -14.81 16.77
C PHE A 252 2.99 -14.28 17.87
N PHE A 253 1.86 -13.69 17.51
CA PHE A 253 0.93 -13.11 18.48
C PHE A 253 0.25 -14.18 19.35
N LYS A 254 0.01 -15.38 18.82
CA LYS A 254 -0.50 -16.49 19.59
C LYS A 254 0.49 -16.91 20.70
N GLU A 255 1.77 -17.05 20.36
CA GLU A 255 2.82 -17.39 21.34
C GLU A 255 3.08 -16.25 22.31
N TYR A 256 3.10 -15.00 21.84
CA TYR A 256 3.22 -13.81 22.68
C TYR A 256 2.14 -13.80 23.77
N ALA A 257 0.87 -13.99 23.41
CA ALA A 257 -0.24 -14.04 24.35
C ALA A 257 -0.14 -15.25 25.30
N ALA A 258 0.23 -16.43 24.80
CA ALA A 258 0.40 -17.64 25.59
C ALA A 258 1.52 -17.53 26.65
N SER A 259 2.56 -16.73 26.38
CA SER A 259 3.66 -16.48 27.32
C SER A 259 3.28 -15.60 28.51
N GLY A 260 2.08 -15.01 28.51
CA GLY A 260 1.62 -14.05 29.50
C GLY A 260 2.13 -12.62 29.31
N LEU A 261 2.77 -12.31 28.18
CA LEU A 261 3.07 -10.92 27.81
C LEU A 261 1.78 -10.21 27.37
N THR A 262 1.67 -8.94 27.72
CA THR A 262 0.52 -8.09 27.39
C THR A 262 1.00 -6.72 26.93
N ALA A 263 0.13 -5.95 26.30
CA ALA A 263 0.43 -4.58 25.90
C ALA A 263 0.76 -3.66 27.09
N GLU A 264 0.23 -3.98 28.29
CA GLU A 264 0.54 -3.22 29.53
C GLU A 264 1.98 -3.46 29.98
N THR A 265 2.51 -4.66 29.74
CA THR A 265 3.87 -5.05 30.19
C THR A 265 4.94 -4.81 29.14
N VAL A 266 4.71 -5.26 27.90
CA VAL A 266 5.65 -5.18 26.76
C VAL A 266 4.85 -4.97 25.50
N PRO A 267 4.33 -3.78 25.19
CA PRO A 267 3.55 -3.56 23.98
C PRO A 267 4.35 -3.90 22.72
N VAL A 268 3.63 -4.39 21.72
CA VAL A 268 4.14 -4.55 20.35
C VAL A 268 3.62 -3.38 19.52
N VAL A 269 4.50 -2.62 18.88
CA VAL A 269 4.13 -1.73 17.78
C VAL A 269 4.39 -2.48 16.47
N SER A 270 3.32 -2.69 15.70
CA SER A 270 3.37 -3.42 14.42
C SER A 270 3.26 -2.48 13.25
N PHE A 271 4.07 -2.73 12.21
CA PHE A 271 4.06 -1.98 10.95
C PHE A 271 3.43 -2.74 9.78
N SER A 272 2.84 -3.90 10.05
CA SER A 272 2.16 -4.72 9.03
C SER A 272 0.86 -5.34 9.56
N ILE A 273 0.37 -4.85 10.69
CA ILE A 273 -0.92 -5.25 11.26
C ILE A 273 -1.80 -4.01 11.40
N ALA A 274 -2.93 -4.06 10.72
CA ALA A 274 -4.00 -3.08 10.81
C ALA A 274 -5.34 -3.81 11.01
N GLU A 275 -6.46 -3.15 10.79
CA GLU A 275 -7.78 -3.70 11.10
C GLU A 275 -8.10 -5.01 10.36
N ASP A 276 -7.69 -5.13 9.08
CA ASP A 276 -8.06 -6.32 8.30
C ASP A 276 -7.29 -7.57 8.73
N GLU A 277 -6.02 -7.45 9.11
CA GLU A 277 -5.22 -8.56 9.62
C GLU A 277 -5.71 -9.06 10.97
N PHE A 278 -6.33 -8.20 11.80
CA PHE A 278 -6.91 -8.63 13.09
C PHE A 278 -7.97 -9.72 12.96
N ARG A 279 -8.59 -9.90 11.77
CA ARG A 279 -9.52 -11.02 11.52
C ARG A 279 -8.88 -12.40 11.67
N GLY A 280 -7.58 -12.48 11.41
CA GLY A 280 -6.78 -13.72 11.57
C GLY A 280 -6.10 -13.86 12.93
N LEU A 281 -6.24 -12.88 13.85
CA LEU A 281 -5.53 -12.78 15.10
C LEU A 281 -6.46 -12.93 16.32
N PRO A 282 -5.95 -13.29 17.50
CA PRO A 282 -6.73 -13.38 18.74
C PRO A 282 -6.98 -11.96 19.29
N ALA A 283 -7.80 -11.14 18.63
CA ALA A 283 -7.98 -9.72 18.90
C ALA A 283 -8.23 -9.38 20.38
N LYS A 284 -9.02 -10.19 21.10
CA LYS A 284 -9.29 -9.97 22.53
C LYS A 284 -8.03 -10.07 23.40
N GLN A 285 -7.04 -10.86 23.00
CA GLN A 285 -5.76 -11.05 23.72
C GLN A 285 -4.73 -9.97 23.32
N LEU A 286 -5.01 -9.22 22.25
CA LEU A 286 -4.12 -8.23 21.69
C LEU A 286 -4.58 -6.79 21.93
N VAL A 287 -5.51 -6.58 22.88
CA VAL A 287 -5.95 -5.24 23.28
C VAL A 287 -4.78 -4.44 23.81
N GLY A 288 -4.67 -3.17 23.35
CA GLY A 288 -3.60 -2.26 23.76
C GLY A 288 -2.33 -2.32 22.93
N GLN A 289 -2.23 -3.26 21.94
CA GLN A 289 -1.10 -3.27 21.01
C GLN A 289 -1.15 -2.05 20.08
N LEU A 290 0.00 -1.60 19.60
CA LEU A 290 0.12 -0.35 18.85
C LEU A 290 0.28 -0.60 17.35
N GLY A 291 -0.30 0.30 16.56
CA GLY A 291 -0.03 0.45 15.13
C GLY A 291 0.33 1.89 14.80
N CYS A 292 1.14 2.07 13.76
CA CYS A 292 1.43 3.39 13.22
C CYS A 292 1.13 3.39 11.73
N TRP A 293 0.10 4.14 11.33
CA TRP A 293 -0.44 4.13 9.97
C TRP A 293 -0.91 5.51 9.54
N THR A 294 -1.16 5.70 8.26
CA THR A 294 -1.74 6.95 7.73
C THR A 294 -3.27 6.93 7.68
N TYR A 295 -3.86 5.82 8.11
CA TYR A 295 -5.30 5.69 8.25
C TYR A 295 -5.66 4.64 9.32
N PHE A 296 -6.76 4.90 10.02
CA PHE A 296 -7.51 3.90 10.79
C PHE A 296 -9.01 4.04 10.46
N GLN A 297 -9.74 2.93 10.37
CA GLN A 297 -11.19 2.95 10.09
C GLN A 297 -11.99 3.78 11.11
N SER A 298 -11.43 4.01 12.28
CA SER A 298 -12.02 4.81 13.37
C SER A 298 -11.94 6.33 13.16
N ILE A 299 -11.27 6.83 12.12
CA ILE A 299 -11.22 8.26 11.77
C ILE A 299 -12.63 8.81 11.59
N LYS A 300 -12.90 9.95 12.25
CA LYS A 300 -14.21 10.59 12.28
C LYS A 300 -14.26 11.74 11.27
N SER A 301 -14.32 11.42 9.98
CA SER A 301 -14.55 12.38 8.89
C SER A 301 -15.75 11.94 8.06
N GLU A 302 -16.35 12.85 7.29
CA GLU A 302 -17.45 12.52 6.38
C GLU A 302 -16.94 11.71 5.17
N GLU A 303 -15.72 11.98 4.71
CA GLU A 303 -15.04 11.24 3.65
C GLU A 303 -14.89 9.77 4.06
N ASN A 304 -14.37 9.52 5.26
CA ASN A 304 -14.22 8.16 5.79
C ASN A 304 -15.56 7.45 5.96
N LYS A 305 -16.55 8.10 6.56
CA LYS A 305 -17.89 7.51 6.74
C LYS A 305 -18.51 7.12 5.40
N THR A 306 -18.38 8.00 4.40
CA THR A 306 -18.92 7.78 3.05
C THR A 306 -18.21 6.60 2.38
N PHE A 307 -16.87 6.57 2.41
CA PHE A 307 -16.06 5.51 1.86
C PHE A 307 -16.37 4.15 2.50
N VAL A 308 -16.31 4.05 3.83
CA VAL A 308 -16.58 2.80 4.57
C VAL A 308 -17.99 2.28 4.28
N LYS A 309 -18.99 3.18 4.25
CA LYS A 309 -20.38 2.80 3.93
C LYS A 309 -20.51 2.28 2.50
N ALA A 310 -19.89 2.96 1.53
CA ALA A 310 -19.93 2.56 0.13
C ALA A 310 -19.22 1.22 -0.11
N PHE A 311 -18.00 1.06 0.45
CA PHE A 311 -17.23 -0.19 0.35
C PHE A 311 -17.99 -1.38 0.98
N LYS A 312 -18.51 -1.21 2.20
CA LYS A 312 -19.31 -2.28 2.86
C LYS A 312 -20.58 -2.63 2.10
N LYS A 313 -21.21 -1.67 1.42
CA LYS A 313 -22.34 -1.94 0.53
C LYS A 313 -21.88 -2.75 -0.68
N TRP A 314 -20.80 -2.34 -1.33
CA TRP A 314 -20.26 -3.00 -2.52
C TRP A 314 -19.85 -4.44 -2.23
N ILE A 315 -19.13 -4.70 -1.13
CA ILE A 315 -18.76 -6.05 -0.69
C ILE A 315 -19.96 -6.99 -0.58
N LYS A 316 -21.10 -6.51 -0.08
CA LYS A 316 -22.31 -7.32 0.07
C LYS A 316 -23.00 -7.64 -1.27
N THR A 317 -22.91 -6.74 -2.22
CA THR A 317 -23.69 -6.79 -3.48
C THR A 317 -22.88 -7.26 -4.68
N THR A 318 -21.54 -7.17 -4.62
CA THR A 318 -20.69 -7.56 -5.75
C THR A 318 -20.81 -9.04 -6.10
N THR A 319 -20.75 -9.33 -7.39
CA THR A 319 -20.72 -10.68 -7.96
C THR A 319 -19.32 -11.11 -8.37
N VAL A 320 -18.30 -10.28 -8.11
CA VAL A 320 -16.90 -10.60 -8.43
C VAL A 320 -16.47 -11.85 -7.67
N PRO A 321 -15.92 -12.87 -8.35
CA PRO A 321 -15.50 -14.11 -7.71
C PRO A 321 -14.35 -13.89 -6.72
N GLY A 322 -14.31 -14.70 -5.65
CA GLY A 322 -13.22 -14.71 -4.68
C GLY A 322 -13.18 -13.50 -3.73
N ILE A 323 -14.22 -12.65 -3.71
CA ILE A 323 -14.34 -11.58 -2.72
C ILE A 323 -14.73 -12.14 -1.36
N VAL A 324 -13.96 -11.78 -0.32
CA VAL A 324 -14.28 -12.13 1.07
C VAL A 324 -15.37 -11.19 1.59
N LYS A 325 -16.58 -11.70 1.80
CA LYS A 325 -17.75 -10.88 2.15
C LYS A 325 -17.92 -10.66 3.65
N GLU A 326 -17.54 -11.66 4.44
CA GLU A 326 -17.71 -11.62 5.89
C GLU A 326 -16.49 -11.04 6.59
N GLY A 327 -16.72 -10.20 7.59
CA GLY A 327 -15.69 -9.64 8.45
C GLY A 327 -14.74 -8.64 7.77
N ARG A 328 -14.88 -8.36 6.46
CA ARG A 328 -14.03 -7.40 5.76
C ARG A 328 -14.18 -6.01 6.37
N VAL A 329 -13.09 -5.45 6.81
CA VAL A 329 -12.96 -4.08 7.33
C VAL A 329 -12.06 -3.28 6.40
N VAL A 330 -11.76 -2.04 6.74
CA VAL A 330 -10.89 -1.16 5.93
C VAL A 330 -9.67 -0.79 6.77
N ASP A 331 -8.52 -0.76 6.15
CA ASP A 331 -7.24 -0.43 6.75
C ASP A 331 -6.42 0.57 5.90
N SER A 332 -5.24 0.94 6.39
CA SER A 332 -4.37 1.93 5.73
C SER A 332 -3.96 1.52 4.31
N PRO A 333 -3.44 0.30 4.03
CA PRO A 333 -3.08 -0.09 2.67
C PRO A 333 -4.25 -0.08 1.70
N MET A 334 -5.45 -0.42 2.16
CA MET A 334 -6.66 -0.33 1.34
C MET A 334 -7.00 1.12 0.98
N VAL A 335 -6.94 2.04 1.95
CA VAL A 335 -7.22 3.47 1.70
C VAL A 335 -6.16 4.07 0.79
N LEU A 336 -4.89 3.72 0.97
CA LEU A 336 -3.81 4.22 0.11
C LEU A 336 -3.86 3.64 -1.31
N SER A 337 -4.46 2.45 -1.49
CA SER A 337 -4.83 1.94 -2.81
C SER A 337 -5.95 2.78 -3.44
N TYR A 338 -7.01 3.08 -2.68
CA TYR A 338 -8.12 3.95 -3.10
C TYR A 338 -7.64 5.35 -3.48
N ASP A 339 -6.88 6.00 -2.60
CA ASP A 339 -6.29 7.33 -2.83
C ASP A 339 -5.37 7.32 -4.06
N GLY A 340 -4.58 6.26 -4.23
CA GLY A 340 -3.70 6.07 -5.39
C GLY A 340 -4.46 6.04 -6.70
N VAL A 341 -5.61 5.36 -6.77
CA VAL A 341 -6.46 5.34 -7.98
C VAL A 341 -7.03 6.72 -8.29
N TYR A 342 -7.52 7.45 -7.28
CA TYR A 342 -8.04 8.80 -7.48
C TYR A 342 -6.95 9.80 -7.88
N LEU A 343 -5.75 9.69 -7.32
CA LEU A 343 -4.59 10.51 -7.70
C LEU A 343 -4.12 10.18 -9.13
N TRP A 344 -4.11 8.89 -9.52
CA TRP A 344 -3.85 8.51 -10.91
C TRP A 344 -4.90 9.11 -11.85
N LYS A 345 -6.20 8.99 -11.52
CA LYS A 345 -7.28 9.60 -12.29
C LYS A 345 -7.06 11.09 -12.45
N ALA A 346 -6.77 11.81 -11.36
CA ALA A 346 -6.50 13.24 -11.39
C ALA A 346 -5.27 13.59 -12.25
N ALA A 347 -4.21 12.77 -12.20
CA ALA A 347 -3.01 12.95 -13.03
C ALA A 347 -3.32 12.75 -14.53
N VAL A 348 -4.09 11.70 -14.87
CA VAL A 348 -4.52 11.44 -16.25
C VAL A 348 -5.42 12.56 -16.78
N GLU A 349 -6.38 13.03 -15.98
CA GLU A 349 -7.27 14.14 -16.37
C GLU A 349 -6.52 15.45 -16.54
N LYS A 350 -5.56 15.76 -15.65
CA LYS A 350 -4.69 16.94 -15.78
C LYS A 350 -3.78 16.84 -17.02
N ALA A 351 -3.27 15.66 -17.31
CA ALA A 351 -2.44 15.39 -18.49
C ALA A 351 -3.25 15.37 -19.80
N GLY A 352 -4.57 15.16 -19.74
CA GLY A 352 -5.44 14.89 -20.90
C GLY A 352 -5.02 13.62 -21.67
N SER A 353 -4.35 12.66 -21.01
CA SER A 353 -3.71 11.51 -21.66
C SER A 353 -3.41 10.40 -20.68
N PHE A 354 -3.40 9.16 -21.17
CA PHE A 354 -2.90 7.98 -20.45
C PHE A 354 -1.39 7.73 -20.65
N ASP A 355 -0.71 8.58 -21.41
CA ASP A 355 0.73 8.50 -21.63
C ASP A 355 1.49 8.64 -20.29
N VAL A 356 2.38 7.68 -20.01
CA VAL A 356 3.06 7.56 -18.71
C VAL A 356 3.89 8.79 -18.38
N ASP A 357 4.60 9.39 -19.36
CA ASP A 357 5.46 10.54 -19.10
C ASP A 357 4.62 11.79 -18.76
N LYS A 358 3.49 11.96 -19.44
CA LYS A 358 2.54 13.06 -19.15
C LYS A 358 1.86 12.89 -17.81
N VAL A 359 1.43 11.65 -17.47
CA VAL A 359 0.84 11.33 -16.17
C VAL A 359 1.84 11.57 -15.04
N ARG A 360 3.08 11.15 -15.22
CA ARG A 360 4.18 11.40 -14.27
C ARG A 360 4.47 12.89 -14.09
N ALA A 361 4.49 13.66 -15.17
CA ALA A 361 4.65 15.13 -15.09
C ALA A 361 3.50 15.79 -14.33
N ALA A 362 2.27 15.32 -14.55
CA ALA A 362 1.10 15.79 -13.80
C ALA A 362 1.19 15.42 -12.32
N TRP A 363 1.61 14.19 -11.98
CA TRP A 363 1.87 13.77 -10.60
C TRP A 363 2.84 14.72 -9.90
N LYS A 364 4.00 14.98 -10.50
CA LYS A 364 5.06 15.83 -9.93
C LYS A 364 4.66 17.29 -9.73
N SER A 365 3.55 17.73 -10.29
CA SER A 365 3.06 19.11 -10.16
C SER A 365 2.31 19.40 -8.84
N GLY A 366 2.20 18.42 -7.93
CA GLY A 366 1.55 18.59 -6.63
C GLY A 366 0.02 18.47 -6.73
N LEU A 367 -0.48 17.28 -7.04
CA LEU A 367 -1.91 16.94 -6.98
C LEU A 367 -2.33 16.67 -5.55
N SER A 368 -3.57 16.99 -5.21
CA SER A 368 -4.16 16.68 -3.91
C SER A 368 -5.46 15.92 -4.06
N PHE A 369 -5.74 15.06 -3.07
CA PHE A 369 -7.00 14.36 -2.92
C PHE A 369 -7.41 14.34 -1.44
N ASP A 370 -8.66 14.65 -1.16
CA ASP A 370 -9.25 14.58 0.18
C ASP A 370 -9.83 13.17 0.37
N GLY A 371 -8.96 12.25 0.81
CA GLY A 371 -9.27 10.84 0.99
C GLY A 371 -9.85 10.51 2.37
N PRO A 372 -10.20 9.23 2.60
CA PRO A 372 -10.73 8.76 3.90
C PRO A 372 -9.78 9.01 5.07
N GLY A 373 -8.45 8.97 4.85
CA GLY A 373 -7.40 9.24 5.84
C GLY A 373 -7.09 10.73 6.05
N GLY A 374 -7.77 11.60 5.31
CA GLY A 374 -7.49 13.02 5.22
C GLY A 374 -6.81 13.39 3.89
N LYS A 375 -6.35 14.64 3.78
CA LYS A 375 -5.74 15.15 2.56
C LYS A 375 -4.39 14.47 2.29
N VAL A 376 -4.22 13.97 1.08
CA VAL A 376 -2.95 13.49 0.55
C VAL A 376 -2.49 14.39 -0.59
N THR A 377 -1.18 14.63 -0.71
CA THR A 377 -0.60 15.49 -1.76
C THR A 377 0.61 14.82 -2.38
N THR A 378 0.64 14.74 -3.72
CA THR A 378 1.75 14.12 -4.46
C THR A 378 3.01 14.97 -4.39
N GLN A 379 4.16 14.30 -4.42
CA GLN A 379 5.48 14.93 -4.33
C GLN A 379 6.31 14.69 -5.59
N PRO A 380 7.30 15.57 -5.89
CA PRO A 380 8.21 15.37 -7.03
C PRO A 380 9.05 14.09 -6.94
N ASN A 381 9.32 13.57 -5.73
CA ASN A 381 10.04 12.32 -5.46
C ASN A 381 9.14 11.07 -5.54
N MET A 382 7.97 11.17 -6.17
CA MET A 382 7.00 10.11 -6.36
C MET A 382 6.32 9.56 -5.09
N HIS A 383 6.45 10.27 -3.95
CA HIS A 383 5.77 9.95 -2.68
C HIS A 383 4.56 10.86 -2.44
N LEU A 384 3.96 10.71 -1.24
CA LEU A 384 2.85 11.55 -0.77
C LEU A 384 3.24 12.28 0.52
N THR A 385 2.76 13.51 0.67
CA THR A 385 2.56 14.16 1.96
C THR A 385 1.21 13.73 2.51
N LYS A 386 1.15 13.30 3.78
CA LYS A 386 -0.08 12.79 4.41
C LYS A 386 0.03 12.81 5.94
N ASN A 387 -1.12 12.63 6.62
CA ASN A 387 -1.14 12.49 8.06
C ASN A 387 -0.67 11.08 8.48
N VAL A 388 -0.14 11.01 9.70
CA VAL A 388 0.30 9.75 10.35
C VAL A 388 -0.35 9.67 11.72
N PHE A 389 -0.82 8.49 12.09
CA PHE A 389 -1.53 8.26 13.35
C PHE A 389 -0.88 7.13 14.14
N ILE A 390 -0.84 7.28 15.46
CA ILE A 390 -0.61 6.18 16.39
C ILE A 390 -1.97 5.68 16.85
N GLY A 391 -2.22 4.38 16.68
CA GLY A 391 -3.43 3.71 17.11
C GLY A 391 -3.17 2.62 18.14
N GLU A 392 -4.10 2.43 19.05
CA GLU A 392 -4.13 1.36 20.06
C GLU A 392 -5.27 0.40 19.72
N SER A 393 -4.97 -0.87 19.64
CA SER A 393 -5.93 -1.91 19.27
C SER A 393 -6.96 -2.14 20.37
N LYS A 394 -8.20 -2.43 19.96
CA LYS A 394 -9.36 -2.73 20.80
C LYS A 394 -9.80 -4.18 20.62
N ALA A 395 -10.61 -4.65 21.56
CA ALA A 395 -11.14 -6.02 21.53
C ALA A 395 -12.00 -6.36 20.31
N ASP A 396 -12.50 -5.34 19.61
CA ASP A 396 -13.28 -5.48 18.37
C ASP A 396 -12.42 -5.46 17.10
N GLY A 397 -11.08 -5.44 17.24
CA GLY A 397 -10.12 -5.37 16.13
C GLY A 397 -10.01 -3.99 15.49
N GLN A 398 -10.67 -2.97 16.06
CA GLN A 398 -10.52 -1.59 15.63
C GLN A 398 -9.43 -0.89 16.44
N PHE A 399 -9.01 0.30 16.01
CA PHE A 399 -8.01 1.09 16.71
C PHE A 399 -8.62 2.37 17.30
N LYS A 400 -8.13 2.76 18.48
CA LYS A 400 -8.32 4.07 19.08
C LYS A 400 -7.12 4.92 18.72
N ILE A 401 -7.33 6.05 18.04
CA ILE A 401 -6.26 6.99 17.71
C ILE A 401 -5.79 7.67 19.01
N LEU A 402 -4.48 7.63 19.23
CA LEU A 402 -3.80 8.21 20.40
C LEU A 402 -3.07 9.50 20.07
N GLU A 403 -2.45 9.59 18.88
CA GLU A 403 -1.69 10.75 18.42
C GLU A 403 -1.80 10.91 16.91
N GLU A 404 -1.72 12.15 16.41
CA GLU A 404 -1.74 12.51 15.00
C GLU A 404 -0.55 13.40 14.68
N PHE A 405 0.18 13.08 13.61
CA PHE A 405 1.21 13.89 12.99
C PHE A 405 0.70 14.38 11.63
N LYS A 406 0.65 15.69 11.43
CA LYS A 406 0.05 16.28 10.22
C LYS A 406 1.08 16.55 9.13
N ASP A 407 0.63 16.40 7.89
CA ASP A 407 1.37 16.82 6.68
C ASP A 407 2.82 16.29 6.64
N VAL A 408 3.00 15.00 7.00
CA VAL A 408 4.33 14.39 7.02
C VAL A 408 4.79 14.13 5.59
N TYR A 409 5.88 14.77 5.20
CA TYR A 409 6.54 14.58 3.89
C TYR A 409 7.19 13.19 3.79
N GLY A 410 6.99 12.46 2.69
CA GLY A 410 7.61 11.15 2.45
C GLY A 410 9.09 11.28 2.08
N GLU A 411 9.98 10.78 2.94
CA GLU A 411 11.42 10.79 2.71
C GLU A 411 11.98 9.39 2.52
N PRO A 412 12.46 9.04 1.31
CA PRO A 412 12.96 7.70 1.04
C PRO A 412 14.39 7.45 1.57
N TRP A 413 15.23 8.48 1.73
CA TRP A 413 16.65 8.32 2.00
C TRP A 413 16.99 8.62 3.47
N LEU A 414 16.80 7.63 4.36
CA LEU A 414 17.01 7.81 5.79
C LEU A 414 18.22 7.05 6.35
N LEU A 415 18.64 5.96 5.72
CA LEU A 415 19.81 5.19 6.17
C LEU A 415 21.09 6.05 6.06
N GLY A 416 21.82 6.18 7.16
CA GLY A 416 22.98 7.05 7.27
C GLY A 416 22.67 8.51 7.61
N LYS A 417 21.39 8.93 7.56
CA LYS A 417 20.97 10.31 7.86
C LYS A 417 21.09 10.65 9.35
N PHE A 418 20.96 9.66 10.22
CA PHE A 418 20.98 9.83 11.68
C PHE A 418 22.35 9.58 12.31
N LYS A 419 23.39 9.30 11.54
CA LYS A 419 24.77 9.18 12.05
C LYS A 419 25.25 10.53 12.51
N LYS A 420 25.72 10.58 13.76
CA LYS A 420 26.45 11.73 14.31
C LYS A 420 27.94 11.65 13.94
#